data_b88c4f506de16c3c2bf47cfec290023c
#
_entry.id   b88c4f506de16c3c2bf47cfec290023c
#
_cell.length_a   1.000
_cell.length_b   1.000
_cell.length_c   1.000
_cell.angle_alpha   90.00
_cell.angle_beta   90.00
_cell.angle_gamma   90.00
#
_symmetry.space_group_name_H-M   'P 1'
#
loop_
_entity.id
_entity.type
_entity.pdbx_description
1 polymer ?
#
loop_
_entity_poly.entity_id
_entity_poly.type
_entity_poly.pdbx_seq_one_letter_code
_entity_poly.pdbx_strand_id
1 'polypeptide(L)'
;MKIVLEQKWQQAISKRVSPFLLWIATGMMAVSVVGCTPASLVAQGIERELPQYVGPADRYDVDIIGLKVNEGSAESVVAVGERVRPEGAPVIDQLALNLEGVVYDRATERLSQVGSARLTAVIKTYDLVDFLEAYRNVRSAEIMLRSPNYATIRVRPQLGDFSLPAGISVDVTGQIVGDGTRLNFEVSDVSAAGIDVSAIAAQRLSHLINPLADLQGLPVEVNITSVMVAGETIGLEVVGDPNSLKL
;
A
#
# COMPACT_ATOMS: atom_id res chain seq x y z
N MET A 1 -21.22 13.81 2.95
CA MET A 1 -20.07 13.53 3.83
C MET A 1 -18.80 13.18 3.07
N LYS A 2 -18.83 12.59 1.86
CA LYS A 2 -17.67 12.30 0.98
C LYS A 2 -16.88 13.55 0.53
N ILE A 3 -17.55 14.64 0.20
CA ILE A 3 -16.93 15.87 -0.36
C ILE A 3 -16.01 16.58 0.64
N VAL A 4 -16.28 16.47 1.94
CA VAL A 4 -15.47 17.14 2.99
C VAL A 4 -14.17 16.39 3.28
N LEU A 5 -14.13 15.08 3.02
CA LEU A 5 -12.92 14.27 3.16
C LEU A 5 -11.93 14.56 2.01
N GLU A 6 -12.39 14.62 0.77
CA GLU A 6 -11.52 14.90 -0.38
C GLU A 6 -10.85 16.28 -0.30
N GLN A 7 -11.56 17.32 0.19
CA GLN A 7 -10.96 18.66 0.35
C GLN A 7 -9.88 18.71 1.46
N LYS A 8 -10.01 17.92 2.52
CA LYS A 8 -8.95 17.81 3.55
C LYS A 8 -7.69 17.12 3.04
N TRP A 9 -7.84 16.15 2.14
CA TRP A 9 -6.71 15.44 1.51
C TRP A 9 -5.89 16.35 0.60
N GLN A 10 -6.55 17.10 -0.26
CA GLN A 10 -5.88 18.05 -1.18
C GLN A 10 -5.08 19.14 -0.42
N GLN A 11 -5.57 19.59 0.75
CA GLN A 11 -4.85 20.57 1.56
C GLN A 11 -3.71 19.97 2.41
N ALA A 12 -3.78 18.69 2.77
CA ALA A 12 -2.73 18.00 3.50
C ALA A 12 -1.51 17.69 2.60
N ILE A 13 -1.77 17.31 1.34
CA ILE A 13 -0.73 16.98 0.35
C ILE A 13 0.05 18.25 -0.06
N SER A 14 -0.64 19.38 -0.27
CA SER A 14 -0.01 20.62 -0.77
C SER A 14 0.95 21.31 0.22
N LYS A 15 0.90 20.98 1.51
CA LYS A 15 1.75 21.59 2.54
C LYS A 15 2.95 20.76 2.99
N ARG A 16 3.10 19.51 2.52
CA ARG A 16 4.10 18.56 3.05
C ARG A 16 5.17 18.09 2.07
N VAL A 17 5.23 18.64 0.88
CA VAL A 17 6.16 18.19 -0.18
C VAL A 17 7.61 18.67 0.04
N SER A 18 7.85 19.59 0.98
CA SER A 18 9.15 20.26 1.09
C SER A 18 10.24 19.62 1.99
N PRO A 19 9.96 18.81 3.05
CA PRO A 19 11.04 18.43 3.97
C PRO A 19 11.84 17.19 3.57
N PHE A 20 11.28 16.27 2.74
CA PHE A 20 11.96 15.01 2.40
C PHE A 20 13.30 15.22 1.67
N LEU A 21 13.36 16.26 0.87
CA LEU A 21 14.52 16.58 0.04
C LEU A 21 15.60 17.38 0.78
N LEU A 22 15.21 18.14 1.80
CA LEU A 22 16.15 18.90 2.62
C LEU A 22 17.10 17.97 3.42
N TRP A 23 16.63 16.81 3.83
CA TRP A 23 17.40 15.89 4.65
C TRP A 23 18.43 15.07 3.87
N ILE A 24 18.16 14.72 2.61
CA ILE A 24 19.17 14.08 1.77
C ILE A 24 20.36 15.05 1.55
N ALA A 25 20.08 16.34 1.39
CA ALA A 25 21.13 17.36 1.24
C ALA A 25 21.85 17.65 2.56
N THR A 26 21.15 17.68 3.70
CA THR A 26 21.74 17.98 5.01
C THR A 26 22.56 16.81 5.56
N GLY A 27 22.16 15.57 5.27
CA GLY A 27 22.92 14.36 5.62
C GLY A 27 24.26 14.26 4.90
N MET A 28 24.40 14.88 3.73
CA MET A 28 25.66 14.91 2.97
C MET A 28 26.69 15.93 3.49
N MET A 29 26.31 16.91 4.29
CA MET A 29 27.24 17.94 4.80
C MET A 29 27.89 17.60 6.15
N ALA A 30 27.41 16.58 6.87
CA ALA A 30 27.89 16.23 8.21
C ALA A 30 28.84 15.01 8.22
N VAL A 31 29.73 14.87 7.24
CA VAL A 31 30.72 13.79 7.22
C VAL A 31 32.01 14.22 7.90
N SER A 32 32.04 14.12 9.19
CA SER A 32 33.28 14.06 9.98
C SER A 32 33.00 13.47 11.37
N VAL A 33 32.61 12.19 11.50
CA VAL A 33 32.86 11.41 12.73
C VAL A 33 32.71 9.91 12.45
N VAL A 34 33.81 9.18 12.58
CA VAL A 34 33.99 7.80 13.01
C VAL A 34 32.84 6.80 12.74
N GLY A 35 33.02 5.99 11.69
CA GLY A 35 32.36 4.66 11.59
C GLY A 35 31.13 4.57 10.71
N CYS A 36 30.44 5.64 10.35
CA CYS A 36 29.30 5.61 9.44
C CYS A 36 29.75 5.90 8.00
N THR A 37 29.39 5.03 7.06
CA THR A 37 29.60 5.31 5.63
C THR A 37 28.59 6.39 5.17
N PRO A 38 28.90 7.22 4.16
CA PRO A 38 27.93 8.17 3.62
C PRO A 38 26.59 7.53 3.22
N ALA A 39 26.62 6.30 2.73
CA ALA A 39 25.42 5.53 2.38
C ALA A 39 24.53 5.25 3.60
N SER A 40 25.12 4.85 4.74
CA SER A 40 24.32 4.56 5.95
C SER A 40 23.65 5.81 6.53
N LEU A 41 24.26 6.99 6.41
CA LEU A 41 23.65 8.25 6.86
C LEU A 41 22.44 8.64 5.97
N VAL A 42 22.59 8.48 4.65
CA VAL A 42 21.49 8.71 3.72
C VAL A 42 20.38 7.70 3.93
N ALA A 43 20.69 6.41 4.11
CA ALA A 43 19.73 5.34 4.39
C ALA A 43 18.91 5.67 5.65
N GLN A 44 19.56 6.02 6.77
CA GLN A 44 18.87 6.43 7.99
C GLN A 44 17.96 7.67 7.82
N GLY A 45 18.34 8.58 6.93
CA GLY A 45 17.52 9.72 6.55
C GLY A 45 16.23 9.26 5.88
N ILE A 46 16.33 8.36 4.89
CA ILE A 46 15.19 7.78 4.18
C ILE A 46 14.30 6.99 5.15
N GLU A 47 14.86 6.15 6.01
CA GLU A 47 14.09 5.36 7.01
C GLU A 47 13.21 6.23 7.90
N ARG A 48 13.68 7.41 8.29
CA ARG A 48 12.91 8.34 9.14
C ARG A 48 11.76 9.00 8.42
N GLU A 49 11.89 9.19 7.10
CA GLU A 49 10.88 9.87 6.30
C GLU A 49 9.84 8.92 5.70
N LEU A 50 10.19 7.64 5.46
CA LEU A 50 9.30 6.63 4.89
C LEU A 50 7.91 6.57 5.56
N PRO A 51 7.79 6.66 6.92
CA PRO A 51 6.48 6.64 7.58
C PRO A 51 5.51 7.72 7.13
N GLN A 52 6.00 8.86 6.63
CA GLN A 52 5.17 9.97 6.18
C GLN A 52 4.54 9.70 4.79
N TYR A 53 5.18 8.83 3.99
CA TYR A 53 4.76 8.55 2.61
C TYR A 53 4.02 7.23 2.47
N VAL A 54 4.45 6.22 3.23
CA VAL A 54 3.92 4.85 3.09
C VAL A 54 3.05 4.46 4.28
N GLY A 55 3.26 5.12 5.42
CA GLY A 55 2.58 4.84 6.68
C GLY A 55 3.55 4.36 7.77
N PRO A 56 3.14 4.40 9.03
CA PRO A 56 3.95 3.88 10.13
C PRO A 56 4.18 2.38 10.00
N ALA A 57 5.36 1.91 10.38
CA ALA A 57 5.74 0.51 10.40
C ALA A 57 6.39 0.14 11.73
N ASP A 58 6.49 -1.16 12.01
CA ASP A 58 7.26 -1.61 13.17
C ASP A 58 8.76 -1.38 12.93
N ARG A 59 9.20 -1.52 11.67
CA ARG A 59 10.56 -1.27 11.24
C ARG A 59 10.61 -0.91 9.77
N TYR A 60 11.51 0.02 9.44
CA TYR A 60 12.04 0.24 8.09
C TYR A 60 13.52 -0.05 8.08
N ASP A 61 14.00 -0.66 7.01
CA ASP A 61 15.41 -0.95 6.74
C ASP A 61 15.71 -0.50 5.31
N VAL A 62 16.72 0.34 5.14
CA VAL A 62 17.07 0.90 3.83
C VAL A 62 18.52 0.58 3.50
N ASP A 63 18.75 0.02 2.32
CA ASP A 63 20.07 -0.23 1.78
C ASP A 63 20.29 0.57 0.48
N ILE A 64 21.48 1.15 0.33
CA ILE A 64 21.85 1.97 -0.82
C ILE A 64 23.11 1.40 -1.45
N ILE A 65 22.99 0.98 -2.69
CA ILE A 65 24.07 0.38 -3.46
C ILE A 65 24.57 1.38 -4.47
N GLY A 66 25.90 1.45 -4.61
CA GLY A 66 26.55 2.28 -5.62
C GLY A 66 26.34 3.80 -5.45
N LEU A 67 26.26 4.27 -4.19
CA LEU A 67 26.10 5.69 -3.88
C LEU A 67 27.33 6.49 -4.35
N LYS A 68 27.12 7.42 -5.25
CA LYS A 68 28.11 8.40 -5.73
C LYS A 68 27.75 9.79 -5.20
N VAL A 69 28.26 10.10 -4.02
CA VAL A 69 27.93 11.35 -3.31
C VAL A 69 28.14 12.59 -4.15
N ASN A 70 29.26 12.64 -4.92
CA ASN A 70 29.58 13.82 -5.73
C ASN A 70 28.63 14.04 -6.91
N GLU A 71 28.09 12.95 -7.45
CA GLU A 71 27.16 12.96 -8.58
C GLU A 71 25.69 13.05 -8.13
N GLY A 72 25.42 12.82 -6.84
CA GLY A 72 24.05 12.73 -6.32
C GLY A 72 23.30 11.53 -6.88
N SER A 73 23.97 10.41 -7.14
CA SER A 73 23.37 9.24 -7.77
C SER A 73 23.58 7.96 -6.97
N ALA A 74 22.69 6.98 -7.14
CA ALA A 74 22.81 5.63 -6.61
C ALA A 74 22.38 4.61 -7.67
N GLU A 75 23.04 3.46 -7.70
CA GLU A 75 22.66 2.36 -8.59
C GLU A 75 21.34 1.75 -8.19
N SER A 76 21.16 1.52 -6.89
CA SER A 76 19.92 0.99 -6.34
C SER A 76 19.67 1.49 -4.92
N VAL A 77 18.38 1.68 -4.60
CA VAL A 77 17.90 1.94 -3.25
C VAL A 77 16.82 0.89 -2.95
N VAL A 78 17.06 0.07 -1.94
CA VAL A 78 16.12 -0.94 -1.48
C VAL A 78 15.60 -0.54 -0.09
N ALA A 79 14.28 -0.43 0.04
CA ALA A 79 13.64 -0.17 1.32
C ALA A 79 12.70 -1.32 1.67
N VAL A 80 12.85 -1.87 2.87
CA VAL A 80 11.99 -2.94 3.40
C VAL A 80 11.26 -2.42 4.62
N GLY A 81 9.92 -2.56 4.63
CA GLY A 81 9.07 -2.24 5.76
C GLY A 81 8.42 -3.49 6.33
N GLU A 82 8.41 -3.61 7.65
CA GLU A 82 7.73 -4.67 8.39
C GLU A 82 6.48 -4.10 9.08
N ARG A 83 5.34 -4.76 8.89
CA ARG A 83 4.05 -4.37 9.50
C ARG A 83 3.69 -2.92 9.20
N VAL A 84 3.73 -2.55 7.93
CA VAL A 84 3.41 -1.21 7.45
C VAL A 84 1.90 -0.98 7.52
N ARG A 85 1.49 0.17 8.06
CA ARG A 85 0.08 0.55 8.29
C ARG A 85 -0.30 1.77 7.45
N PRO A 86 -0.57 1.59 6.14
CA PRO A 86 -1.00 2.68 5.28
C PRO A 86 -2.40 3.17 5.70
N GLU A 87 -2.66 4.44 5.52
CA GLU A 87 -4.00 4.97 5.80
C GLU A 87 -5.01 4.48 4.73
N GLY A 88 -6.13 3.90 5.17
CA GLY A 88 -7.19 3.42 4.27
C GLY A 88 -6.90 2.08 3.57
N ALA A 89 -5.87 1.36 3.99
CA ALA A 89 -5.53 0.04 3.49
C ALA A 89 -5.29 -0.95 4.66
N PRO A 90 -5.33 -2.26 4.41
CA PRO A 90 -4.96 -3.26 5.41
C PRO A 90 -3.48 -3.15 5.76
N VAL A 91 -3.10 -3.70 6.90
CA VAL A 91 -1.70 -3.78 7.30
C VAL A 91 -0.94 -4.66 6.31
N ILE A 92 0.17 -4.14 5.81
CA ILE A 92 1.10 -4.85 4.93
C ILE A 92 2.14 -5.51 5.81
N ASP A 93 2.18 -6.83 5.83
CA ASP A 93 3.10 -7.60 6.68
C ASP A 93 4.56 -7.37 6.26
N GLN A 94 4.82 -7.40 4.96
CA GLN A 94 6.10 -7.07 4.37
C GLN A 94 5.89 -6.19 3.14
N LEU A 95 6.64 -5.10 3.09
CA LEU A 95 6.71 -4.20 1.94
C LEU A 95 8.16 -4.11 1.50
N ALA A 96 8.45 -4.32 0.22
CA ALA A 96 9.77 -4.08 -0.32
C ALA A 96 9.66 -3.15 -1.54
N LEU A 97 10.38 -2.03 -1.49
CA LEU A 97 10.52 -1.07 -2.57
C LEU A 97 11.93 -1.15 -3.12
N ASN A 98 12.05 -1.35 -4.43
CA ASN A 98 13.33 -1.32 -5.14
C ASN A 98 13.30 -0.22 -6.20
N LEU A 99 14.21 0.74 -6.09
CA LEU A 99 14.45 1.81 -7.05
C LEU A 99 15.81 1.60 -7.69
N GLU A 100 15.90 1.64 -9.01
CA GLU A 100 17.15 1.51 -9.76
C GLU A 100 17.44 2.80 -10.54
N GLY A 101 18.72 3.12 -10.71
CA GLY A 101 19.16 4.28 -11.49
C GLY A 101 18.66 5.60 -10.91
N VAL A 102 18.85 5.80 -9.61
CA VAL A 102 18.37 6.96 -8.88
C VAL A 102 19.33 8.13 -9.05
N VAL A 103 18.82 9.28 -9.47
CA VAL A 103 19.58 10.55 -9.56
C VAL A 103 18.86 11.63 -8.78
N TYR A 104 19.60 12.31 -7.92
CA TYR A 104 19.15 13.43 -7.10
C TYR A 104 19.77 14.73 -7.57
N ASP A 105 18.94 15.70 -7.90
CA ASP A 105 19.38 17.06 -8.25
C ASP A 105 19.51 17.92 -6.98
N ARG A 106 20.73 18.31 -6.66
CA ARG A 106 21.03 19.13 -5.48
C ARG A 106 20.57 20.58 -5.60
N ALA A 107 20.42 21.08 -6.82
CA ALA A 107 20.02 22.47 -7.02
C ALA A 107 18.53 22.68 -6.77
N THR A 108 17.73 21.68 -7.15
CA THR A 108 16.28 21.65 -6.94
C THR A 108 15.89 20.89 -5.68
N GLU A 109 16.83 20.19 -5.05
CA GLU A 109 16.61 19.31 -3.90
C GLU A 109 15.55 18.22 -4.18
N ARG A 110 15.56 17.64 -5.40
CA ARG A 110 14.58 16.68 -5.88
C ARG A 110 15.22 15.48 -6.54
N LEU A 111 14.50 14.36 -6.55
CA LEU A 111 14.82 13.26 -7.45
C LEU A 111 14.59 13.72 -8.89
N SER A 112 15.63 13.71 -9.71
CA SER A 112 15.56 14.11 -11.11
C SER A 112 15.36 12.94 -12.05
N GLN A 113 15.73 11.73 -11.61
CA GLN A 113 15.58 10.52 -12.40
C GLN A 113 15.46 9.29 -11.51
N VAL A 114 14.59 8.37 -11.91
CA VAL A 114 14.54 6.97 -11.44
C VAL A 114 14.42 6.10 -12.69
N GLY A 115 15.29 5.11 -12.85
CA GLY A 115 15.29 4.22 -14.01
C GLY A 115 14.17 3.18 -13.94
N SER A 116 13.97 2.57 -12.78
CA SER A 116 12.84 1.66 -12.52
C SER A 116 12.39 1.74 -11.06
N ALA A 117 11.10 1.50 -10.84
CA ALA A 117 10.50 1.41 -9.51
C ALA A 117 9.65 0.14 -9.43
N ARG A 118 9.97 -0.73 -8.48
CA ARG A 118 9.21 -1.95 -8.18
C ARG A 118 8.87 -1.99 -6.71
N LEU A 119 7.65 -2.40 -6.41
CA LEU A 119 7.18 -2.61 -5.07
C LEU A 119 6.56 -4.00 -4.97
N THR A 120 6.91 -4.75 -3.94
CA THR A 120 6.23 -5.99 -3.57
C THR A 120 5.61 -5.82 -2.20
N ALA A 121 4.40 -6.33 -2.03
CA ALA A 121 3.70 -6.28 -0.77
C ALA A 121 3.10 -7.64 -0.43
N VAL A 122 3.15 -8.01 0.84
CA VAL A 122 2.52 -9.21 1.38
C VAL A 122 1.51 -8.80 2.43
N ILE A 123 0.26 -9.21 2.24
CA ILE A 123 -0.85 -8.96 3.16
C ILE A 123 -1.28 -10.31 3.74
N LYS A 124 -1.40 -10.42 5.06
CA LYS A 124 -1.93 -11.61 5.71
C LYS A 124 -3.46 -11.57 5.77
N THR A 125 -4.07 -12.73 5.70
CA THR A 125 -5.54 -12.87 5.75
C THR A 125 -6.16 -12.17 6.96
N TYR A 126 -5.57 -12.32 8.14
CA TYR A 126 -6.10 -11.70 9.36
C TYR A 126 -6.05 -10.17 9.33
N ASP A 127 -5.00 -9.57 8.72
CA ASP A 127 -4.92 -8.11 8.56
C ASP A 127 -6.01 -7.57 7.62
N LEU A 128 -6.35 -8.34 6.59
CA LEU A 128 -7.44 -7.99 5.69
C LEU A 128 -8.81 -8.15 6.39
N VAL A 129 -8.98 -9.17 7.23
CA VAL A 129 -10.19 -9.34 8.07
C VAL A 129 -10.36 -8.14 8.99
N ASP A 130 -9.32 -7.78 9.75
CA ASP A 130 -9.33 -6.63 10.66
C ASP A 130 -9.68 -5.34 9.93
N PHE A 131 -9.14 -5.15 8.71
CA PHE A 131 -9.45 -3.99 7.88
C PHE A 131 -10.93 -3.96 7.44
N LEU A 132 -11.48 -5.10 7.00
CA LEU A 132 -12.89 -5.18 6.59
C LEU A 132 -13.81 -4.88 7.77
N GLU A 133 -13.55 -5.45 8.93
CA GLU A 133 -14.36 -5.23 10.14
C GLU A 133 -14.28 -3.78 10.65
N ALA A 134 -13.09 -3.16 10.59
CA ALA A 134 -12.91 -1.79 11.07
C ALA A 134 -13.47 -0.72 10.13
N TYR A 135 -13.47 -0.94 8.82
CA TYR A 135 -13.66 0.14 7.84
C TYR A 135 -14.82 -0.05 6.87
N ARG A 136 -15.45 -1.23 6.83
CA ARG A 136 -16.41 -1.56 5.77
C ARG A 136 -17.84 -1.82 6.23
N ASN A 137 -18.21 -1.41 7.43
CA ASN A 137 -19.54 -1.72 8.01
C ASN A 137 -19.84 -3.22 8.01
N VAL A 138 -18.82 -4.01 8.28
CA VAL A 138 -18.88 -5.46 8.42
C VAL A 138 -18.76 -5.78 9.90
N ARG A 139 -19.71 -6.52 10.44
CA ARG A 139 -19.71 -6.91 11.86
C ARG A 139 -18.70 -8.02 12.14
N SER A 140 -18.52 -8.91 11.19
CA SER A 140 -17.49 -9.95 11.22
C SER A 140 -17.18 -10.39 9.81
N ALA A 141 -15.93 -10.76 9.57
CA ALA A 141 -15.45 -11.31 8.32
C ALA A 141 -14.63 -12.58 8.58
N GLU A 142 -14.67 -13.50 7.63
CA GLU A 142 -13.79 -14.66 7.54
C GLU A 142 -13.36 -14.78 6.09
N ILE A 143 -12.07 -14.96 5.83
CA ILE A 143 -11.54 -15.03 4.47
C ILE A 143 -10.85 -16.37 4.27
N MET A 144 -11.26 -17.07 3.24
CA MET A 144 -10.64 -18.31 2.78
C MET A 144 -10.00 -18.06 1.43
N LEU A 145 -8.68 -18.08 1.39
CA LEU A 145 -7.89 -17.88 0.19
C LEU A 145 -7.69 -19.18 -0.57
N ARG A 146 -7.64 -19.10 -1.90
CA ARG A 146 -7.37 -20.23 -2.81
C ARG A 146 -6.52 -19.76 -4.00
N SER A 147 -5.40 -20.43 -4.19
CA SER A 147 -4.51 -20.16 -5.33
C SER A 147 -5.26 -20.31 -6.68
N PRO A 148 -4.92 -19.50 -7.71
CA PRO A 148 -3.84 -18.49 -7.70
C PRO A 148 -4.25 -17.14 -7.09
N ASN A 149 -5.53 -16.73 -7.16
CA ASN A 149 -6.02 -15.42 -6.72
C ASN A 149 -7.51 -15.44 -6.33
N TYR A 150 -8.04 -16.61 -5.99
CA TYR A 150 -9.44 -16.75 -5.55
C TYR A 150 -9.57 -16.54 -4.05
N ALA A 151 -10.73 -16.03 -3.64
CA ALA A 151 -11.12 -15.99 -2.24
C ALA A 151 -12.63 -16.24 -2.07
N THR A 152 -12.98 -16.77 -0.91
CA THR A 152 -14.34 -16.73 -0.40
C THR A 152 -14.33 -15.89 0.87
N ILE A 153 -15.12 -14.82 0.86
CA ILE A 153 -15.25 -13.89 1.98
C ILE A 153 -16.63 -14.13 2.59
N ARG A 154 -16.65 -14.67 3.81
CA ARG A 154 -17.86 -14.81 4.61
C ARG A 154 -18.03 -13.57 5.46
N VAL A 155 -19.09 -12.81 5.23
CA VAL A 155 -19.34 -11.55 5.94
C VAL A 155 -20.69 -11.55 6.63
N ARG A 156 -20.76 -10.80 7.75
CA ARG A 156 -22.00 -10.32 8.35
C ARG A 156 -22.08 -8.81 8.15
N PRO A 157 -22.80 -8.34 7.14
CA PRO A 157 -22.89 -6.91 6.86
C PRO A 157 -23.69 -6.21 7.97
N GLN A 158 -23.28 -4.98 8.29
CA GLN A 158 -24.01 -4.06 9.14
C GLN A 158 -24.62 -2.97 8.25
N LEU A 159 -25.91 -3.09 7.96
CA LEU A 159 -26.63 -2.17 7.07
C LEU A 159 -27.49 -1.21 7.89
N GLY A 160 -26.90 -0.21 8.53
CA GLY A 160 -27.60 0.73 9.40
C GLY A 160 -28.32 0.01 10.54
N ASP A 161 -29.62 0.26 10.71
CA ASP A 161 -30.47 -0.41 11.71
C ASP A 161 -30.92 -1.82 11.28
N PHE A 162 -30.61 -2.23 10.02
CA PHE A 162 -30.94 -3.54 9.51
C PHE A 162 -29.77 -4.50 9.74
N SER A 163 -29.91 -5.37 10.70
CA SER A 163 -29.01 -6.51 10.91
C SER A 163 -29.67 -7.79 10.40
N LEU A 164 -28.92 -8.59 9.67
CA LEU A 164 -29.36 -9.96 9.38
C LEU A 164 -29.61 -10.69 10.71
N PRO A 165 -30.61 -11.59 10.75
CA PRO A 165 -30.84 -12.41 11.95
C PRO A 165 -29.56 -13.05 12.47
N ALA A 166 -29.45 -13.20 13.78
CA ALA A 166 -28.30 -13.81 14.41
C ALA A 166 -28.03 -15.20 13.79
N GLY A 167 -26.79 -15.39 13.30
CA GLY A 167 -26.39 -16.65 12.67
C GLY A 167 -26.42 -16.67 11.14
N ILE A 168 -26.99 -15.66 10.47
CA ILE A 168 -26.95 -15.59 9.00
C ILE A 168 -25.70 -14.84 8.57
N SER A 169 -24.86 -15.49 7.79
CA SER A 169 -23.71 -14.91 7.07
C SER A 169 -23.94 -14.98 5.57
N VAL A 170 -23.25 -14.14 4.84
CA VAL A 170 -23.23 -14.13 3.38
C VAL A 170 -21.85 -14.57 2.93
N ASP A 171 -21.80 -15.59 2.09
CA ASP A 171 -20.58 -16.05 1.43
C ASP A 171 -20.46 -15.37 0.07
N VAL A 172 -19.37 -14.66 -0.15
CA VAL A 172 -19.05 -13.97 -1.39
C VAL A 172 -17.79 -14.60 -1.97
N THR A 173 -17.93 -15.26 -3.11
CA THR A 173 -16.80 -15.91 -3.80
C THR A 173 -16.39 -15.09 -5.02
N GLY A 174 -15.10 -15.00 -5.28
CA GLY A 174 -14.59 -14.22 -6.39
C GLY A 174 -13.07 -14.29 -6.54
N GLN A 175 -12.54 -13.36 -7.32
CA GLN A 175 -11.12 -13.22 -7.58
C GLN A 175 -10.59 -11.90 -7.02
N ILE A 176 -9.36 -11.94 -6.51
CA ILE A 176 -8.63 -10.74 -6.12
C ILE A 176 -7.82 -10.30 -7.33
N VAL A 177 -8.05 -9.08 -7.79
CA VAL A 177 -7.44 -8.54 -9.02
C VAL A 177 -6.87 -7.15 -8.80
N GLY A 178 -5.78 -6.85 -9.50
CA GLY A 178 -5.24 -5.51 -9.60
C GLY A 178 -5.90 -4.76 -10.77
N ASP A 179 -6.34 -3.54 -10.52
CA ASP A 179 -6.86 -2.61 -11.53
C ASP A 179 -6.21 -1.23 -11.33
N GLY A 180 -5.17 -0.96 -12.08
CA GLY A 180 -4.36 0.24 -11.88
C GLY A 180 -3.77 0.30 -10.46
N THR A 181 -4.16 1.30 -9.69
CA THR A 181 -3.74 1.49 -8.30
C THR A 181 -4.56 0.71 -7.28
N ARG A 182 -5.64 0.04 -7.70
CA ARG A 182 -6.60 -0.57 -6.80
C ARG A 182 -6.50 -2.07 -6.78
N LEU A 183 -6.57 -2.62 -5.58
CA LEU A 183 -6.80 -4.05 -5.36
C LEU A 183 -8.30 -4.25 -5.16
N ASN A 184 -8.93 -4.96 -6.09
CA ASN A 184 -10.35 -5.21 -6.09
C ASN A 184 -10.67 -6.69 -5.88
N PHE A 185 -11.88 -6.95 -5.40
CA PHE A 185 -12.47 -8.28 -5.34
C PHE A 185 -13.58 -8.38 -6.37
N GLU A 186 -13.33 -9.11 -7.45
CA GLU A 186 -14.32 -9.37 -8.49
C GLU A 186 -15.23 -10.52 -8.07
N VAL A 187 -16.44 -10.18 -7.69
CA VAL A 187 -17.44 -11.13 -7.19
C VAL A 187 -17.96 -11.99 -8.34
N SER A 188 -17.86 -13.33 -8.20
CA SER A 188 -18.40 -14.30 -9.12
C SER A 188 -19.68 -14.97 -8.61
N ASP A 189 -19.81 -15.13 -7.29
CA ASP A 189 -20.97 -15.79 -6.67
C ASP A 189 -21.26 -15.20 -5.29
N VAL A 190 -22.55 -15.15 -4.92
CA VAL A 190 -23.02 -14.70 -3.61
C VAL A 190 -24.12 -15.61 -3.11
N SER A 191 -23.91 -16.20 -1.95
CA SER A 191 -24.91 -17.05 -1.32
C SER A 191 -25.14 -16.67 0.15
N ALA A 192 -26.35 -16.82 0.62
CA ALA A 192 -26.72 -16.66 2.02
C ALA A 192 -27.43 -17.92 2.50
N ALA A 193 -26.90 -18.58 3.52
CA ALA A 193 -27.38 -19.87 4.01
C ALA A 193 -27.53 -20.93 2.90
N GLY A 194 -26.65 -20.90 1.90
CA GLY A 194 -26.66 -21.83 0.75
C GLY A 194 -27.71 -21.52 -0.32
N ILE A 195 -28.33 -20.34 -0.27
CA ILE A 195 -29.30 -19.86 -1.28
C ILE A 195 -28.66 -18.70 -2.04
N ASP A 196 -28.74 -18.73 -3.35
CA ASP A 196 -28.23 -17.64 -4.21
C ASP A 196 -28.95 -16.31 -3.91
N VAL A 197 -28.18 -15.24 -3.83
CA VAL A 197 -28.69 -13.90 -3.55
C VAL A 197 -28.97 -13.18 -4.87
N SER A 198 -29.92 -12.25 -4.84
CA SER A 198 -30.24 -11.46 -6.03
C SER A 198 -29.03 -10.64 -6.50
N ALA A 199 -28.96 -10.39 -7.83
CA ALA A 199 -27.88 -9.59 -8.43
C ALA A 199 -27.74 -8.19 -7.81
N ILE A 200 -28.86 -7.59 -7.38
CA ILE A 200 -28.84 -6.26 -6.70
C ILE A 200 -28.13 -6.35 -5.35
N ALA A 201 -28.39 -7.41 -4.57
CA ALA A 201 -27.72 -7.60 -3.29
C ALA A 201 -26.24 -7.93 -3.48
N ALA A 202 -25.87 -8.74 -4.49
CA ALA A 202 -24.50 -9.03 -4.86
C ALA A 202 -23.72 -7.74 -5.23
N GLN A 203 -24.32 -6.85 -6.02
CA GLN A 203 -23.72 -5.57 -6.36
C GLN A 203 -23.49 -4.68 -5.12
N ARG A 204 -24.43 -4.61 -4.20
CA ARG A 204 -24.27 -3.84 -2.96
C ARG A 204 -23.15 -4.40 -2.08
N LEU A 205 -23.04 -5.71 -1.98
CA LEU A 205 -21.95 -6.38 -1.24
C LEU A 205 -20.58 -6.14 -1.89
N SER A 206 -20.51 -6.19 -3.23
CA SER A 206 -19.31 -5.82 -3.96
C SER A 206 -18.85 -4.40 -3.64
N HIS A 207 -19.75 -3.43 -3.62
CA HIS A 207 -19.41 -2.05 -3.23
C HIS A 207 -19.02 -1.90 -1.74
N LEU A 208 -19.51 -2.77 -0.87
CA LEU A 208 -19.14 -2.78 0.54
C LEU A 208 -17.70 -3.27 0.74
N ILE A 209 -17.28 -4.28 -0.02
CA ILE A 209 -15.98 -4.93 0.10
C ILE A 209 -14.89 -4.13 -0.65
N ASN A 210 -15.23 -3.54 -1.79
CA ASN A 210 -14.27 -2.88 -2.70
C ASN A 210 -14.08 -1.37 -2.44
N PRO A 211 -12.87 -0.86 -2.72
CA PRO A 211 -11.64 -1.58 -2.99
C PRO A 211 -11.08 -2.25 -1.72
N LEU A 212 -10.40 -3.39 -1.85
CA LEU A 212 -9.66 -4.02 -0.74
C LEU A 212 -8.48 -3.17 -0.28
N ALA A 213 -7.81 -2.49 -1.23
CA ALA A 213 -6.77 -1.50 -0.98
C ALA A 213 -6.71 -0.50 -2.14
N ASP A 214 -6.29 0.74 -1.87
CA ASP A 214 -6.04 1.77 -2.88
C ASP A 214 -4.64 2.38 -2.67
N LEU A 215 -3.79 2.25 -3.68
CA LEU A 215 -2.40 2.73 -3.69
C LEU A 215 -2.27 4.12 -4.33
N GLN A 216 -3.39 4.80 -4.63
CA GLN A 216 -3.39 6.13 -5.27
C GLN A 216 -2.68 7.21 -4.44
N GLY A 217 -2.52 6.96 -3.12
CA GLY A 217 -1.83 7.86 -2.20
C GLY A 217 -0.30 7.83 -2.29
N LEU A 218 0.28 6.91 -3.05
CA LEU A 218 1.73 6.83 -3.21
C LEU A 218 2.27 8.01 -4.02
N PRO A 219 3.52 8.46 -3.75
CA PRO A 219 4.13 9.61 -4.44
C PRO A 219 4.50 9.33 -5.91
N VAL A 220 4.35 8.09 -6.35
CA VAL A 220 4.61 7.62 -7.72
C VAL A 220 3.33 7.01 -8.26
N GLU A 221 3.01 7.23 -9.53
CA GLU A 221 1.93 6.49 -10.19
C GLU A 221 2.33 5.02 -10.28
N VAL A 222 1.50 4.16 -9.73
CA VAL A 222 1.77 2.73 -9.65
C VAL A 222 0.69 1.94 -10.36
N ASN A 223 1.07 0.76 -10.82
CA ASN A 223 0.16 -0.21 -11.42
C ASN A 223 0.41 -1.58 -10.80
N ILE A 224 -0.64 -2.20 -10.27
CA ILE A 224 -0.59 -3.57 -9.76
C ILE A 224 -0.53 -4.50 -10.98
N THR A 225 0.59 -5.21 -11.13
CA THR A 225 0.86 -6.08 -12.28
C THR A 225 0.58 -7.54 -11.99
N SER A 226 0.62 -7.95 -10.72
CA SER A 226 0.38 -9.32 -10.31
C SER A 226 -0.25 -9.39 -8.93
N VAL A 227 -1.19 -10.34 -8.78
CA VAL A 227 -1.79 -10.70 -7.50
C VAL A 227 -1.72 -12.21 -7.36
N MET A 228 -1.08 -12.70 -6.31
CA MET A 228 -0.93 -14.13 -6.05
C MET A 228 -1.32 -14.48 -4.62
N VAL A 229 -2.05 -15.57 -4.48
CA VAL A 229 -2.43 -16.14 -3.19
C VAL A 229 -1.55 -17.36 -2.89
N ALA A 230 -0.93 -17.36 -1.72
CA ALA A 230 -0.14 -18.45 -1.21
C ALA A 230 -0.44 -18.72 0.27
N GLY A 231 -1.13 -19.83 0.57
CA GLY A 231 -1.57 -20.12 1.93
C GLY A 231 -2.52 -19.06 2.46
N GLU A 232 -2.14 -18.40 3.55
CA GLU A 232 -2.93 -17.34 4.20
C GLU A 232 -2.42 -15.93 3.85
N THR A 233 -1.75 -15.79 2.71
CA THR A 233 -1.17 -14.50 2.29
C THR A 233 -1.60 -14.13 0.87
N ILE A 234 -1.68 -12.83 0.64
CA ILE A 234 -1.86 -12.22 -0.67
C ILE A 234 -0.57 -11.47 -0.99
N GLY A 235 0.12 -11.91 -2.03
CA GLY A 235 1.28 -11.22 -2.58
C GLY A 235 0.89 -10.30 -3.73
N LEU A 236 1.43 -9.09 -3.74
CA LEU A 236 1.24 -8.10 -4.78
C LEU A 236 2.58 -7.73 -5.42
N GLU A 237 2.60 -7.63 -6.74
CA GLU A 237 3.67 -6.98 -7.48
C GLU A 237 3.15 -5.72 -8.11
N VAL A 238 3.86 -4.63 -7.94
CA VAL A 238 3.48 -3.30 -8.35
C VAL A 238 4.66 -2.65 -9.08
N VAL A 239 4.40 -2.05 -10.22
CA VAL A 239 5.40 -1.29 -10.99
C VAL A 239 5.03 0.17 -10.94
N GLY A 240 6.00 1.01 -10.60
CA GLY A 240 5.88 2.46 -10.63
C GLY A 240 6.28 3.03 -12.00
N ASP A 241 5.59 4.08 -12.44
CA ASP A 241 6.06 4.87 -13.57
C ASP A 241 7.13 5.86 -13.09
N PRO A 242 8.41 5.66 -13.45
CA PRO A 242 9.48 6.53 -13.01
C PRO A 242 9.34 7.99 -13.49
N ASN A 243 8.55 8.23 -14.54
CA ASN A 243 8.31 9.57 -15.08
C ASN A 243 7.19 10.32 -14.35
N SER A 244 6.42 9.62 -13.51
CA SER A 244 5.28 10.18 -12.77
C SER A 244 5.63 10.70 -11.37
N LEU A 245 6.90 10.70 -11.00
CA LEU A 245 7.36 11.19 -9.69
C LEU A 245 6.80 12.59 -9.41
N LYS A 246 5.81 12.67 -8.54
CA LYS A 246 5.21 13.92 -8.06
C LYS A 246 6.03 14.45 -6.88
N LEU A 247 7.09 15.15 -7.21
CA LEU A 247 8.02 15.75 -6.25
C LEU A 247 7.76 17.23 -6.08
#